data_c1ca944e25ff513e5baa690ec0adc339
#
_entry.id   c1ca944e25ff513e5baa690ec0adc339
#
_cell.length_a   1.000
_cell.length_b   1.000
_cell.length_c   1.000
_cell.angle_alpha   90.00
_cell.angle_beta   90.00
_cell.angle_gamma   90.00
#
_symmetry.space_group_name_H-M   'P 1'
#
loop_
_entity.id
_entity.type
_entity.pdbx_description
1 polymer ?
#
loop_
_entity_poly.entity_id
_entity_poly.type
_entity_poly.pdbx_seq_one_letter_code
_entity_poly.pdbx_strand_id
1 'polypeptide(L)'
;MSVLYVPDCPTTCSGSVPDVSFNECVPENNWGEVSKIYITESDFESVDNAGNPGFSDVTSLTEWNDNLSDTEDGKIRTLVVLGDMPEAETTEVPTSGDRVAIGFKTFTLPFEIDETNDTNYNFLLMSECGGKFLIWYETSGGLLFGGNAGIEVSLKLNYLIPRERTALQKIMGVATWKSLRSPFRCESPLV
;
A
#
# COMPACT_ATOMS: atom_id res chain seq x y z
N MET A 1 11.15 17.69 3.94
CA MET A 1 11.97 16.71 3.18
C MET A 1 11.39 15.36 3.47
N SER A 2 10.72 14.77 2.50
CA SER A 2 10.16 13.43 2.65
C SER A 2 11.31 12.45 2.80
N VAL A 3 11.42 11.81 3.96
CA VAL A 3 12.38 10.73 4.17
C VAL A 3 11.82 9.52 3.44
N LEU A 4 12.36 9.22 2.28
CA LEU A 4 12.11 7.95 1.60
C LEU A 4 12.48 6.82 2.57
N TYR A 5 11.47 6.11 3.08
CA TYR A 5 11.70 4.87 3.80
C TYR A 5 12.39 3.90 2.85
N VAL A 6 13.66 3.74 3.05
CA VAL A 6 14.44 2.69 2.37
C VAL A 6 14.47 1.53 3.36
N PRO A 7 13.72 0.45 3.14
CA PRO A 7 13.86 -0.75 3.96
C PRO A 7 15.33 -1.14 3.97
N ASP A 8 15.83 -1.54 5.14
CA ASP A 8 17.23 -1.88 5.34
C ASP A 8 17.71 -2.76 4.19
N CYS A 9 18.77 -2.32 3.57
CA CYS A 9 19.42 -3.11 2.53
C CYS A 9 19.84 -4.42 3.20
N PRO A 10 19.48 -5.58 2.67
CA PRO A 10 20.16 -6.79 3.10
C PRO A 10 21.65 -6.50 2.98
N THR A 11 22.37 -6.60 4.09
CA THR A 11 23.78 -6.23 4.24
C THR A 11 24.69 -7.02 3.31
N THR A 12 24.14 -7.94 2.53
CA THR A 12 24.83 -8.79 1.57
C THR A 12 24.10 -8.76 0.22
N CYS A 13 24.31 -7.72 -0.55
CA CYS A 13 24.17 -7.83 -2.01
C CYS A 13 25.39 -8.53 -2.61
N SER A 14 26.11 -9.34 -1.83
CA SER A 14 27.29 -10.07 -2.28
C SER A 14 26.87 -11.41 -2.85
N GLY A 15 26.61 -11.45 -4.12
CA GLY A 15 27.07 -12.46 -5.05
C GLY A 15 26.44 -13.85 -5.02
N SER A 16 25.76 -14.32 -4.00
CA SER A 16 25.08 -15.62 -4.03
C SER A 16 23.56 -15.45 -4.09
N VAL A 17 22.94 -16.13 -5.04
CA VAL A 17 21.48 -16.24 -5.07
C VAL A 17 21.02 -16.93 -3.80
N PRO A 18 20.14 -16.33 -2.99
CA PRO A 18 19.62 -17.00 -1.80
C PRO A 18 18.83 -18.25 -2.19
N ASP A 19 18.78 -19.21 -1.28
CA ASP A 19 17.98 -20.42 -1.48
C ASP A 19 16.51 -20.06 -1.72
N VAL A 20 15.95 -20.66 -2.76
CA VAL A 20 14.52 -20.59 -3.05
C VAL A 20 13.90 -21.89 -2.56
N SER A 21 13.12 -21.82 -1.49
CA SER A 21 12.43 -23.00 -0.98
C SER A 21 11.17 -23.29 -1.78
N PHE A 22 10.98 -24.56 -2.11
CA PHE A 22 9.77 -25.08 -2.73
C PHE A 22 9.30 -26.31 -1.94
N ASN A 23 8.05 -26.27 -1.48
CA ASN A 23 7.46 -27.41 -0.78
C ASN A 23 6.41 -28.05 -1.70
N GLU A 24 6.74 -29.23 -2.23
CA GLU A 24 5.87 -29.96 -3.14
C GLU A 24 4.59 -30.49 -2.46
N CYS A 25 4.64 -30.74 -1.15
CA CYS A 25 3.53 -31.36 -0.42
C CYS A 25 2.53 -30.35 0.13
N VAL A 26 3.01 -29.15 0.54
CA VAL A 26 2.17 -28.09 1.08
C VAL A 26 2.71 -26.75 0.56
N PRO A 27 2.39 -26.37 -0.67
CA PRO A 27 2.78 -25.06 -1.17
C PRO A 27 2.08 -23.97 -0.39
N GLU A 28 2.85 -23.05 0.18
CA GLU A 28 2.31 -21.84 0.80
C GLU A 28 1.88 -20.87 -0.31
N ASN A 29 0.65 -21.02 -0.76
CA ASN A 29 0.05 -20.14 -1.76
C ASN A 29 -0.58 -18.93 -1.06
N ASN A 30 0.00 -17.78 -1.25
CA ASN A 30 -0.59 -16.53 -0.81
C ASN A 30 -1.56 -16.00 -1.88
N TRP A 31 -2.79 -15.72 -1.49
CA TRP A 31 -3.77 -15.11 -2.37
C TRP A 31 -3.35 -13.67 -2.69
N GLY A 32 -3.25 -13.36 -3.98
CA GLY A 32 -2.71 -12.07 -4.45
C GLY A 32 -3.71 -10.93 -4.52
N GLU A 33 -4.96 -11.15 -4.12
CA GLU A 33 -5.99 -10.12 -4.12
C GLU A 33 -5.79 -9.17 -2.93
N VAL A 34 -5.83 -7.87 -3.18
CA VAL A 34 -5.84 -6.84 -2.14
C VAL A 34 -7.27 -6.66 -1.66
N SER A 35 -7.52 -6.97 -0.39
CA SER A 35 -8.86 -6.94 0.23
C SER A 35 -9.12 -5.68 1.05
N LYS A 36 -8.06 -5.08 1.61
CA LYS A 36 -8.16 -3.87 2.42
C LYS A 36 -7.02 -2.91 2.11
N ILE A 37 -7.33 -1.62 2.15
CA ILE A 37 -6.36 -0.53 2.12
C ILE A 37 -6.60 0.31 3.37
N TYR A 38 -5.56 0.47 4.17
CA TYR A 38 -5.53 1.40 5.29
C TYR A 38 -4.93 2.71 4.80
N ILE A 39 -5.65 3.80 4.96
CA ILE A 39 -5.27 5.10 4.39
C ILE A 39 -5.33 6.20 5.44
N THR A 40 -4.39 7.11 5.36
CA THR A 40 -4.36 8.33 6.16
C THR A 40 -3.72 9.48 5.38
N GLU A 41 -3.79 10.68 5.90
CA GLU A 41 -3.13 11.85 5.31
C GLU A 41 -1.60 11.73 5.41
N SER A 42 -0.88 12.42 4.53
CA SER A 42 0.59 12.31 4.45
C SER A 42 1.33 12.91 5.64
N ASP A 43 0.66 13.72 6.44
CA ASP A 43 1.15 14.35 7.67
C ASP A 43 0.76 13.60 8.95
N PHE A 44 0.24 12.37 8.78
CA PHE A 44 -0.13 11.51 9.89
C PHE A 44 1.04 11.31 10.87
N GLU A 45 0.79 11.61 12.13
CA GLU A 45 1.68 11.31 13.24
C GLU A 45 1.05 10.20 14.08
N SER A 46 1.80 9.13 14.36
CA SER A 46 1.29 8.07 15.24
C SER A 46 1.24 8.56 16.68
N VAL A 47 0.31 8.02 17.46
CA VAL A 47 0.09 8.42 18.86
C VAL A 47 1.34 8.23 19.75
N ASP A 48 2.20 7.28 19.39
CA ASP A 48 3.37 6.89 20.20
C ASP A 48 4.68 7.53 19.75
N ASN A 49 4.71 8.30 18.69
CA ASN A 49 5.94 8.82 18.13
C ASN A 49 6.01 10.35 18.19
N ALA A 50 6.82 10.83 19.09
CA ALA A 50 7.25 12.22 19.09
C ALA A 50 8.06 12.53 17.81
N GLY A 51 7.37 12.75 16.69
CA GLY A 51 7.93 13.39 15.51
C GLY A 51 8.28 12.52 14.31
N ASN A 52 7.88 11.23 14.25
CA ASN A 52 7.98 10.43 13.03
C ASN A 52 6.61 9.91 12.60
N PRO A 53 6.19 10.13 11.34
CA PRO A 53 4.96 9.54 10.82
C PRO A 53 5.10 8.01 10.75
N GLY A 54 4.07 7.28 11.19
CA GLY A 54 3.99 5.84 11.10
C GLY A 54 3.94 5.11 12.44
N PHE A 55 4.09 3.79 12.39
CA PHE A 55 4.11 2.92 13.55
C PHE A 55 5.54 2.75 14.09
N SER A 56 5.69 2.55 15.40
CA SER A 56 6.95 2.06 15.96
C SER A 56 7.15 0.59 15.58
N ASP A 57 6.05 -0.19 15.58
CA ASP A 57 6.00 -1.58 15.12
C ASP A 57 4.68 -1.89 14.41
N VAL A 58 4.71 -2.00 13.08
CA VAL A 58 3.55 -2.31 12.25
C VAL A 58 2.95 -3.71 12.52
N THR A 59 3.67 -4.58 13.21
CA THR A 59 3.17 -5.90 13.63
C THR A 59 2.43 -5.86 14.96
N SER A 60 2.42 -4.73 15.65
CA SER A 60 1.74 -4.54 16.93
C SER A 60 0.24 -4.30 16.75
N LEU A 61 -0.59 -5.28 17.16
CA LEU A 61 -2.04 -5.13 17.15
C LEU A 61 -2.52 -3.94 18.02
N THR A 62 -1.82 -3.67 19.12
CA THR A 62 -2.16 -2.55 20.01
C THR A 62 -2.03 -1.21 19.29
N GLU A 63 -0.91 -0.99 18.60
CA GLU A 63 -0.69 0.24 17.82
C GLU A 63 -1.72 0.40 16.70
N TRP A 64 -2.10 -0.69 16.02
CA TRP A 64 -3.16 -0.66 15.04
C TRP A 64 -4.51 -0.26 15.64
N ASN A 65 -4.90 -0.87 16.76
CA ASN A 65 -6.18 -0.57 17.41
C ASN A 65 -6.23 0.90 17.87
N ASP A 66 -5.12 1.45 18.37
CA ASP A 66 -5.04 2.84 18.76
C ASP A 66 -5.18 3.79 17.57
N ASN A 67 -4.59 3.44 16.43
CA ASN A 67 -4.62 4.26 15.22
C ASN A 67 -5.88 4.06 14.35
N LEU A 68 -6.55 2.92 14.41
CA LEU A 68 -7.81 2.64 13.72
C LEU A 68 -9.05 3.14 14.47
N SER A 69 -8.93 3.59 15.72
CA SER A 69 -10.09 4.02 16.51
C SER A 69 -10.70 5.32 15.95
N ASP A 70 -12.03 5.35 15.82
CA ASP A 70 -12.81 6.39 15.13
C ASP A 70 -12.95 7.74 15.89
N THR A 71 -12.24 7.95 16.98
CA THR A 71 -12.58 9.02 17.91
C THR A 71 -11.92 10.36 17.68
N GLU A 72 -10.91 10.50 16.80
CA GLU A 72 -10.16 11.75 16.62
C GLU A 72 -9.71 11.98 15.18
N ASP A 73 -9.41 13.23 14.83
CA ASP A 73 -8.91 13.64 13.53
C ASP A 73 -7.52 13.04 13.23
N GLY A 74 -7.27 12.73 11.97
CA GLY A 74 -5.97 12.25 11.50
C GLY A 74 -5.72 10.75 11.63
N LYS A 75 -6.73 9.94 11.93
CA LYS A 75 -6.57 8.50 12.10
C LYS A 75 -6.69 7.71 10.80
N ILE A 76 -6.13 6.51 10.83
CA ILE A 76 -6.13 5.59 9.70
C ILE A 76 -7.56 5.11 9.42
N ARG A 77 -7.98 5.21 8.18
CA ARG A 77 -9.28 4.72 7.69
C ARG A 77 -9.09 3.42 6.92
N THR A 78 -10.00 2.49 7.12
CA THR A 78 -9.99 1.21 6.40
C THR A 78 -10.93 1.29 5.20
N LEU A 79 -10.39 1.03 4.02
CA LEU A 79 -11.15 0.84 2.79
C LEU A 79 -11.21 -0.65 2.49
N VAL A 80 -12.42 -1.20 2.41
CA VAL A 80 -12.63 -2.56 1.90
C VAL A 80 -12.69 -2.47 0.39
N VAL A 81 -11.80 -3.18 -0.28
CA VAL A 81 -11.59 -3.05 -1.71
C VAL A 81 -11.46 -4.41 -2.37
N LEU A 82 -11.64 -4.42 -3.68
CA LEU A 82 -11.25 -5.51 -4.57
C LEU A 82 -10.12 -4.98 -5.44
N GLY A 83 -8.91 -5.41 -5.20
CA GLY A 83 -7.73 -4.88 -5.89
C GLY A 83 -6.75 -5.96 -6.32
N ASP A 84 -6.01 -5.65 -7.37
CA ASP A 84 -4.91 -6.49 -7.83
C ASP A 84 -3.62 -6.11 -7.09
N MET A 85 -2.68 -7.05 -7.01
CA MET A 85 -1.35 -6.75 -6.47
C MET A 85 -0.65 -5.68 -7.32
N PRO A 86 0.06 -4.74 -6.69
CA PRO A 86 0.71 -3.65 -7.42
C PRO A 86 1.73 -4.19 -8.43
N GLU A 87 1.58 -3.77 -9.67
CA GLU A 87 2.59 -4.01 -10.70
C GLU A 87 3.71 -2.98 -10.60
N ALA A 88 4.95 -3.45 -10.78
CA ALA A 88 6.15 -2.62 -10.76
C ALA A 88 6.70 -2.41 -12.16
N GLU A 89 6.65 -1.19 -12.66
CA GLU A 89 7.36 -0.81 -13.88
C GLU A 89 8.75 -0.29 -13.51
N THR A 90 9.78 -0.94 -14.02
CA THR A 90 11.19 -0.61 -13.73
C THR A 90 11.76 0.29 -14.81
N THR A 91 12.33 1.42 -14.41
CA THR A 91 13.07 2.29 -15.33
C THR A 91 14.55 1.88 -15.32
N GLU A 92 15.05 1.46 -16.47
CA GLU A 92 16.46 1.17 -16.68
C GLU A 92 17.20 2.45 -17.07
N VAL A 93 18.31 2.71 -16.41
CA VAL A 93 19.18 3.85 -16.72
C VAL A 93 20.48 3.31 -17.31
N PRO A 94 20.77 3.58 -18.58
CA PRO A 94 22.04 3.17 -19.19
C PRO A 94 23.19 3.93 -18.49
N THR A 95 24.19 3.17 -18.07
CA THR A 95 25.44 3.72 -17.50
C THR A 95 26.63 3.42 -18.43
N SER A 96 27.75 4.10 -18.21
CA SER A 96 28.94 3.88 -19.02
C SER A 96 29.45 2.44 -18.91
N GLY A 97 29.86 1.85 -20.04
CA GLY A 97 30.45 0.53 -20.11
C GLY A 97 29.46 -0.63 -20.13
N ASP A 98 28.40 -0.54 -20.92
CA ASP A 98 27.38 -1.59 -21.12
C ASP A 98 26.68 -2.09 -19.83
N ARG A 99 26.71 -1.28 -18.78
CA ARG A 99 26.03 -1.58 -17.54
C ARG A 99 24.67 -0.88 -17.52
N VAL A 100 23.67 -1.58 -16.99
CA VAL A 100 22.35 -1.04 -16.75
C VAL A 100 22.16 -0.85 -15.24
N ALA A 101 21.89 0.36 -14.81
CA ALA A 101 21.48 0.62 -13.44
C ALA A 101 19.95 0.56 -13.36
N ILE A 102 19.43 -0.16 -12.36
CA ILE A 102 18.00 -0.15 -12.08
C ILE A 102 17.69 1.18 -11.39
N GLY A 103 16.87 1.98 -12.06
CA GLY A 103 16.35 3.24 -11.54
C GLY A 103 15.17 3.01 -10.59
N PHE A 104 14.34 4.04 -10.44
CA PHE A 104 13.11 3.93 -9.66
C PHE A 104 12.13 2.96 -10.31
N LYS A 105 11.45 2.19 -9.45
CA LYS A 105 10.28 1.43 -9.83
C LYS A 105 9.03 2.29 -9.60
N THR A 106 8.15 2.33 -10.57
CA THR A 106 6.82 2.92 -10.42
C THR A 106 5.85 1.79 -10.16
N PHE A 107 5.15 1.86 -9.04
CA PHE A 107 4.12 0.90 -8.66
C PHE A 107 2.75 1.49 -8.93
N THR A 108 1.85 0.64 -9.38
CA THR A 108 0.45 0.98 -9.63
C THR A 108 -0.43 -0.07 -8.97
N LEU A 109 -1.27 0.36 -8.04
CA LEU A 109 -2.25 -0.47 -7.33
C LEU A 109 -3.64 -0.06 -7.79
N PRO A 110 -4.26 -0.80 -8.72
CA PRO A 110 -5.66 -0.60 -9.08
C PRO A 110 -6.56 -1.29 -8.06
N PHE A 111 -7.70 -0.67 -7.74
CA PHE A 111 -8.69 -1.24 -6.83
C PHE A 111 -10.09 -0.69 -7.12
N GLU A 112 -11.09 -1.42 -6.64
CA GLU A 112 -12.50 -1.08 -6.75
C GLU A 112 -13.13 -1.04 -5.36
N ILE A 113 -14.03 -0.08 -5.12
CA ILE A 113 -14.87 0.01 -3.94
C ILE A 113 -16.31 -0.20 -4.39
N ASP A 114 -16.94 -1.27 -3.95
CA ASP A 114 -18.31 -1.62 -4.33
C ASP A 114 -19.37 -0.83 -3.55
N GLU A 115 -19.04 -0.35 -2.37
CA GLU A 115 -19.93 0.49 -1.59
C GLU A 115 -19.88 1.95 -2.06
N THR A 116 -21.00 2.43 -2.59
CA THR A 116 -21.14 3.81 -3.12
C THR A 116 -22.03 4.68 -2.23
N ASN A 117 -21.90 4.53 -0.91
CA ASN A 117 -22.60 5.36 0.07
C ASN A 117 -22.06 6.80 0.10
N ASP A 118 -22.77 7.68 0.78
CA ASP A 118 -22.42 9.12 0.86
C ASP A 118 -21.02 9.34 1.48
N THR A 119 -20.60 8.50 2.42
CA THR A 119 -19.27 8.57 3.06
C THR A 119 -18.16 8.31 2.04
N ASN A 120 -18.29 7.24 1.26
CA ASN A 120 -17.32 6.90 0.22
C ASN A 120 -17.34 7.90 -0.93
N TYR A 121 -18.50 8.48 -1.23
CA TYR A 121 -18.60 9.56 -2.21
C TYR A 121 -17.91 10.84 -1.71
N ASN A 122 -18.05 11.21 -0.45
CA ASN A 122 -17.34 12.33 0.14
C ASN A 122 -15.82 12.11 0.15
N PHE A 123 -15.37 10.87 0.40
CA PHE A 123 -13.95 10.50 0.27
C PHE A 123 -13.43 10.69 -1.16
N LEU A 124 -14.23 10.31 -2.17
CA LEU A 124 -13.89 10.57 -3.57
C LEU A 124 -13.71 12.07 -3.81
N LEU A 125 -14.67 12.92 -3.38
CA LEU A 125 -14.58 14.37 -3.54
C LEU A 125 -13.34 14.96 -2.83
N MET A 126 -13.01 14.45 -1.64
CA MET A 126 -11.81 14.86 -0.92
C MET A 126 -10.53 14.52 -1.71
N SER A 127 -10.49 13.34 -2.33
CA SER A 127 -9.34 12.92 -3.14
C SER A 127 -9.12 13.79 -4.38
N GLU A 128 -10.18 14.39 -4.93
CA GLU A 128 -10.10 15.32 -6.08
C GLU A 128 -9.42 16.66 -5.72
N CYS A 129 -9.42 17.04 -4.44
CA CYS A 129 -8.70 18.23 -3.98
C CYS A 129 -7.18 18.09 -4.14
N GLY A 130 -6.71 16.88 -4.43
CA GLY A 130 -5.30 16.55 -4.55
C GLY A 130 -4.67 16.38 -3.17
N GLY A 131 -3.52 15.78 -3.15
CA GLY A 131 -2.78 15.51 -1.94
C GLY A 131 -2.01 14.21 -2.06
N LYS A 132 -1.21 13.95 -1.06
CA LYS A 132 -0.53 12.70 -0.88
C LYS A 132 -1.14 12.00 0.32
N PHE A 133 -1.21 10.69 0.24
CA PHE A 133 -1.74 9.85 1.29
C PHE A 133 -0.68 8.83 1.68
N LEU A 134 -0.73 8.39 2.93
CA LEU A 134 -0.02 7.20 3.37
C LEU A 134 -0.97 6.02 3.30
N ILE A 135 -0.52 4.93 2.71
CA ILE A 135 -1.30 3.70 2.63
C ILE A 135 -0.51 2.49 3.14
N TRP A 136 -1.26 1.55 3.67
CA TRP A 136 -0.88 0.16 3.85
C TRP A 136 -1.94 -0.68 3.13
N TYR A 137 -1.58 -1.79 2.54
CA TYR A 137 -2.55 -2.67 1.91
C TYR A 137 -2.38 -4.11 2.39
N GLU A 138 -3.50 -4.77 2.55
CA GLU A 138 -3.60 -6.14 3.05
C GLU A 138 -4.19 -7.05 1.97
N THR A 139 -3.58 -8.22 1.81
CA THR A 139 -4.09 -9.24 0.90
C THR A 139 -5.10 -10.15 1.58
N SER A 140 -5.95 -10.81 0.80
CA SER A 140 -6.87 -11.85 1.30
C SER A 140 -6.16 -13.00 2.00
N GLY A 141 -4.86 -13.17 1.78
CA GLY A 141 -4.01 -14.16 2.46
C GLY A 141 -3.44 -13.69 3.80
N GLY A 142 -3.80 -12.51 4.30
CA GLY A 142 -3.33 -11.98 5.59
C GLY A 142 -1.92 -11.37 5.56
N LEU A 143 -1.43 -10.99 4.38
CA LEU A 143 -0.15 -10.28 4.27
C LEU A 143 -0.38 -8.77 4.20
N LEU A 144 0.32 -8.05 5.06
CA LEU A 144 0.31 -6.59 5.13
C LEU A 144 1.57 -6.02 4.48
N PHE A 145 1.39 -4.98 3.67
CA PHE A 145 2.45 -4.26 2.97
C PHE A 145 2.43 -2.79 3.34
N GLY A 146 3.61 -2.18 3.49
CA GLY A 146 3.76 -0.75 3.78
C GLY A 146 4.81 -0.44 4.84
N GLY A 147 5.13 -1.40 5.72
CA GLY A 147 6.09 -1.20 6.80
C GLY A 147 5.62 -0.18 7.83
N ASN A 148 6.50 0.26 8.73
CA ASN A 148 6.16 1.14 9.84
C ASN A 148 5.72 2.54 9.38
N ALA A 149 6.29 3.05 8.30
CA ALA A 149 6.03 4.40 7.82
C ALA A 149 4.87 4.53 6.82
N GLY A 150 4.32 3.39 6.34
CA GLY A 150 3.38 3.40 5.23
C GLY A 150 4.04 3.73 3.88
N ILE A 151 3.24 3.76 2.85
CA ILE A 151 3.65 4.09 1.49
C ILE A 151 3.01 5.41 1.10
N GLU A 152 3.83 6.43 0.81
CA GLU A 152 3.33 7.72 0.30
C GLU A 152 2.89 7.55 -1.15
N VAL A 153 1.61 7.75 -1.43
CA VAL A 153 0.99 7.54 -2.73
C VAL A 153 0.27 8.78 -3.23
N SER A 154 0.15 8.84 -4.55
CA SER A 154 -0.81 9.69 -5.24
C SER A 154 -2.04 8.86 -5.56
N LEU A 155 -3.21 9.33 -5.12
CA LEU A 155 -4.48 8.63 -5.27
C LEU A 155 -5.33 9.30 -6.35
N LYS A 156 -5.97 8.48 -7.21
CA LYS A 156 -6.96 8.93 -8.17
C LYS A 156 -8.18 8.04 -8.04
N LEU A 157 -9.33 8.66 -7.82
CA LEU A 157 -10.62 7.97 -7.73
C LEU A 157 -11.54 8.46 -8.84
N ASN A 158 -12.33 7.55 -9.39
CA ASN A 158 -13.36 7.84 -10.39
C ASN A 158 -14.64 7.08 -10.06
N TYR A 159 -15.76 7.74 -10.18
CA TYR A 159 -17.07 7.12 -10.02
C TYR A 159 -17.51 6.48 -11.34
N LEU A 160 -17.73 5.16 -11.33
CA LEU A 160 -18.20 4.42 -12.49
C LEU A 160 -19.69 4.13 -12.39
N ILE A 161 -20.47 4.68 -13.31
CA ILE A 161 -21.90 4.39 -13.46
C ILE A 161 -22.07 3.52 -14.70
N PRO A 162 -22.30 2.21 -14.55
CA PRO A 162 -22.53 1.35 -15.70
C PRO A 162 -23.85 1.69 -16.41
N ARG A 163 -23.88 1.49 -17.71
CA ARG A 163 -25.11 1.69 -18.49
C ARG A 163 -26.13 0.56 -18.32
N GLU A 164 -25.67 -0.59 -17.85
CA GLU A 164 -26.50 -1.79 -17.69
C GLU A 164 -27.27 -1.73 -16.36
N ARG A 165 -28.58 -2.04 -16.42
CA ARG A 165 -29.46 -1.98 -15.22
C ARG A 165 -29.08 -2.99 -14.13
N THR A 166 -28.35 -4.03 -14.48
CA THR A 166 -27.94 -5.12 -13.57
C THR A 166 -26.53 -4.93 -13.02
N ALA A 167 -25.77 -3.96 -13.50
CA ALA A 167 -24.42 -3.70 -13.05
C ALA A 167 -24.42 -2.73 -11.87
N LEU A 168 -23.61 -3.04 -10.86
CA LEU A 168 -23.44 -2.19 -9.68
C LEU A 168 -22.60 -0.96 -10.01
N GLN A 169 -22.92 0.14 -9.36
CA GLN A 169 -22.07 1.33 -9.36
C GLN A 169 -20.85 1.04 -8.50
N LYS A 170 -19.70 1.57 -8.91
CA LYS A 170 -18.42 1.35 -8.22
C LYS A 170 -17.59 2.63 -8.20
N ILE A 171 -16.70 2.71 -7.23
CA ILE A 171 -15.62 3.69 -7.24
C ILE A 171 -14.35 2.96 -7.65
N MET A 172 -13.78 3.39 -8.80
CA MET A 172 -12.52 2.87 -9.31
C MET A 172 -11.38 3.71 -8.76
N GLY A 173 -10.42 3.08 -8.12
CA GLY A 173 -9.26 3.74 -7.54
C GLY A 173 -7.95 3.26 -8.14
N VAL A 174 -6.98 4.16 -8.21
CA VAL A 174 -5.60 3.85 -8.57
C VAL A 174 -4.67 4.60 -7.63
N ALA A 175 -3.89 3.86 -6.86
CA ALA A 175 -2.80 4.41 -6.05
C ALA A 175 -1.47 4.20 -6.77
N THR A 176 -0.68 5.27 -6.90
CA THR A 176 0.62 5.23 -7.57
C THR A 176 1.72 5.80 -6.70
N TRP A 177 2.88 5.14 -6.70
CA TRP A 177 4.07 5.62 -6.00
C TRP A 177 5.35 5.22 -6.72
N LYS A 178 6.45 5.86 -6.32
CA LYS A 178 7.79 5.54 -6.82
C LYS A 178 8.67 5.10 -5.66
N SER A 179 9.37 3.99 -5.85
CA SER A 179 10.31 3.47 -4.86
C SER A 179 11.47 2.77 -5.55
N LEU A 180 12.62 2.74 -4.89
CA LEU A 180 13.77 1.93 -5.34
C LEU A 180 13.56 0.44 -5.10
N ARG A 181 12.68 0.09 -4.16
CA ARG A 181 12.45 -1.28 -3.71
C ARG A 181 10.97 -1.60 -3.59
N SER A 182 10.69 -2.88 -3.55
CA SER A 182 9.35 -3.36 -3.22
C SER A 182 8.97 -3.00 -1.79
N PRO A 183 7.70 -2.78 -1.49
CA PRO A 183 7.22 -2.50 -0.14
C PRO A 183 7.60 -3.62 0.84
N PHE A 184 7.85 -3.22 2.09
CA PHE A 184 8.07 -4.19 3.17
C PHE A 184 6.80 -5.02 3.39
N ARG A 185 6.97 -6.30 3.65
CA ARG A 185 5.90 -7.28 3.86
C ARG A 185 6.02 -7.92 5.24
N CYS A 186 4.90 -8.02 5.94
CA CYS A 186 4.77 -8.79 7.17
C CYS A 186 3.43 -9.53 7.22
N GLU A 187 3.25 -10.40 8.19
CA GLU A 187 1.94 -10.95 8.52
C GLU A 187 1.06 -9.83 9.11
N SER A 188 -0.22 -9.82 8.74
CA SER A 188 -1.15 -8.83 9.26
C SER A 188 -1.50 -9.15 10.73
N PRO A 189 -1.33 -8.20 11.66
CA PRO A 189 -1.77 -8.40 13.03
C PRO A 189 -3.30 -8.29 13.18
N LEU A 190 -4.02 -7.93 12.10
CA LEU A 190 -5.46 -7.65 12.08
C LEU A 190 -6.31 -8.83 11.61
N VAL A 191 -5.69 -9.98 11.32
CA VAL A 191 -6.36 -11.21 10.87
C VAL A 191 -6.70 -12.11 12.05
#